data_370b6d507372291ac52dd54e66ee551d
#
_entry.id   370b6d507372291ac52dd54e66ee551d
#
_cell.length_a   1.000
_cell.length_b   1.000
_cell.length_c   1.000
_cell.angle_alpha   90.00
_cell.angle_beta   90.00
_cell.angle_gamma   90.00
#
_symmetry.space_group_name_H-M   'P 1'
#
loop_
_entity.id
_entity.type
_entity.pdbx_description
1 polymer ?
#
loop_
_entity_poly.entity_id
_entity_poly.type
_entity_poly.pdbx_seq_one_letter_code
_entity_poly.pdbx_strand_id
1 'polypeptide(L)'
;MSRGGTLAKRGKTIQVFLIDGEPKGRIKCTLANWTGVAYKIPRTRVEQSKDIKLLSQTGVYFLFGKAEESDEDIVYIGQAGARKNNEAVLNRIAEHKRSSEKDYWTEAVIFTTANNSFGPTEISYLENRFYALACKNNRLQVKNNMEPTPGNVTEEKESELEEFI
;
A
#
# COMPACT_ATOMS: atom_id res chain seq x y z
N MET A 1 32.83 -16.07 -18.36
CA MET A 1 31.50 -16.63 -18.71
C MET A 1 30.56 -16.46 -17.55
N SER A 2 29.63 -15.51 -17.61
CA SER A 2 28.58 -15.41 -16.63
C SER A 2 27.60 -16.57 -16.87
N ARG A 3 27.62 -17.54 -16.00
CA ARG A 3 26.51 -18.47 -15.93
C ARG A 3 25.35 -17.71 -15.33
N GLY A 4 24.40 -17.26 -16.14
CA GLY A 4 23.11 -16.77 -15.70
C GLY A 4 22.36 -17.88 -15.00
N GLY A 5 22.79 -18.17 -13.78
CA GLY A 5 22.04 -19.04 -12.89
C GLY A 5 20.80 -18.28 -12.47
N THR A 6 19.64 -18.66 -12.98
CA THR A 6 18.35 -18.34 -12.35
C THR A 6 18.48 -18.81 -10.91
N LEU A 7 18.57 -17.84 -9.97
CA LEU A 7 18.48 -18.14 -8.55
C LEU A 7 17.20 -18.93 -8.33
N ALA A 8 17.32 -20.17 -7.85
CA ALA A 8 16.17 -20.99 -7.53
C ALA A 8 15.26 -20.21 -6.57
N LYS A 9 13.99 -20.06 -6.96
CA LYS A 9 12.99 -19.43 -6.10
C LYS A 9 12.87 -20.26 -4.82
N ARG A 10 13.15 -19.65 -3.68
CA ARG A 10 12.99 -20.30 -2.38
C ARG A 10 11.58 -20.10 -1.85
N GLY A 11 11.08 -21.09 -1.13
CA GLY A 11 9.84 -20.95 -0.39
C GLY A 11 9.90 -19.78 0.59
N LYS A 12 8.78 -19.06 0.73
CA LYS A 12 8.64 -17.94 1.68
C LYS A 12 7.42 -18.19 2.56
N THR A 13 7.54 -17.84 3.82
CA THR A 13 6.43 -17.92 4.77
C THR A 13 5.75 -16.57 4.88
N ILE A 14 4.46 -16.54 4.60
CA ILE A 14 3.60 -15.39 4.83
C ILE A 14 2.76 -15.67 6.07
N GLN A 15 2.78 -14.74 7.02
CA GLN A 15 1.94 -14.79 8.20
C GLN A 15 0.76 -13.83 8.03
N VAL A 16 -0.44 -14.35 8.20
CA VAL A 16 -1.68 -13.59 8.20
C VAL A 16 -2.25 -13.59 9.61
N PHE A 17 -2.40 -12.41 10.19
CA PHE A 17 -2.94 -12.21 11.53
C PHE A 17 -4.29 -11.49 11.45
N LEU A 18 -5.34 -12.16 11.88
CA LEU A 18 -6.69 -11.59 11.92
C LEU A 18 -6.84 -10.78 13.20
N ILE A 19 -6.70 -9.46 13.12
CA ILE A 19 -6.72 -8.56 14.28
C ILE A 19 -8.05 -8.67 15.03
N ASP A 20 -9.16 -8.76 14.30
CA ASP A 20 -10.51 -8.87 14.85
C ASP A 20 -11.02 -10.32 14.94
N GLY A 21 -10.16 -11.30 14.71
CA GLY A 21 -10.51 -12.72 14.80
C GLY A 21 -11.34 -13.25 13.63
N GLU A 22 -11.57 -12.46 12.60
CA GLU A 22 -12.38 -12.83 11.43
C GLU A 22 -11.80 -12.27 10.13
N PRO A 23 -11.96 -12.98 8.99
CA PRO A 23 -11.39 -12.54 7.70
C PRO A 23 -11.96 -11.22 7.17
N LYS A 24 -13.17 -10.84 7.55
CA LYS A 24 -13.82 -9.60 7.13
C LYS A 24 -13.35 -8.38 7.94
N GLY A 25 -12.67 -8.60 9.05
CA GLY A 25 -12.11 -7.55 9.88
C GLY A 25 -10.76 -7.04 9.37
N ARG A 26 -10.02 -6.44 10.30
CA ARG A 26 -8.67 -5.95 10.01
C ARG A 26 -7.68 -7.11 9.96
N ILE A 27 -6.75 -7.03 9.02
CA ILE A 27 -5.75 -8.08 8.81
C ILE A 27 -4.36 -7.43 8.79
N LYS A 28 -3.40 -8.07 9.44
CA LYS A 28 -1.98 -7.77 9.32
C LYS A 28 -1.29 -8.91 8.58
N CYS A 29 -0.47 -8.58 7.58
CA CYS A 29 0.29 -9.55 6.81
C CYS A 29 1.77 -9.24 6.86
N THR A 30 2.59 -10.24 7.15
CA THR A 30 4.05 -10.15 7.19
C THR A 30 4.68 -11.28 6.40
N LEU A 31 5.89 -11.03 5.93
CA LEU A 31 6.69 -12.00 5.21
C LEU A 31 7.98 -12.25 5.99
N ALA A 32 8.35 -13.52 6.15
CA ALA A 32 9.59 -13.88 6.85
C ALA A 32 10.82 -13.26 6.19
N ASN A 33 11.75 -12.77 7.00
CA ASN A 33 13.00 -12.12 6.57
C ASN A 33 12.78 -10.88 5.69
N TRP A 34 11.70 -10.16 5.93
CA TRP A 34 11.38 -8.95 5.20
C TRP A 34 10.82 -7.89 6.15
N THR A 35 11.20 -6.63 5.95
CA THR A 35 10.77 -5.52 6.81
C THR A 35 9.39 -4.98 6.46
N GLY A 36 8.87 -5.32 5.29
CA GLY A 36 7.57 -4.85 4.84
C GLY A 36 6.42 -5.43 5.68
N VAL A 37 5.42 -4.61 5.90
CA VAL A 37 4.20 -4.98 6.61
C VAL A 37 3.01 -4.46 5.82
N ALA A 38 2.03 -5.31 5.58
CA ALA A 38 0.78 -4.92 4.95
C ALA A 38 -0.37 -5.00 5.95
N TYR A 39 -1.28 -4.04 5.88
CA TYR A 39 -2.53 -4.04 6.63
C TYR A 39 -3.70 -3.93 5.66
N LYS A 40 -4.73 -4.73 5.88
CA LYS A 40 -6.04 -4.53 5.29
C LYS A 40 -6.95 -3.95 6.36
N ILE A 41 -7.50 -2.76 6.11
CA ILE A 41 -8.38 -2.05 7.05
C ILE A 41 -9.71 -1.76 6.35
N PRO A 42 -10.82 -2.37 6.79
CA PRO A 42 -12.13 -1.98 6.31
C PRO A 42 -12.41 -0.49 6.60
N ARG A 43 -13.08 0.18 5.69
CA ARG A 43 -13.43 1.61 5.86
C ARG A 43 -14.11 1.90 7.20
N THR A 44 -14.98 1.01 7.65
CA THR A 44 -15.68 1.12 8.93
C THR A 44 -14.79 0.98 10.15
N ARG A 45 -13.56 0.49 9.98
CA ARG A 45 -12.61 0.22 11.07
C ARG A 45 -11.43 1.20 11.11
N VAL A 46 -11.43 2.22 10.27
CA VAL A 46 -10.33 3.21 10.21
C VAL A 46 -10.12 3.89 11.56
N GLU A 47 -11.17 4.35 12.20
CA GLU A 47 -11.08 5.05 13.49
C GLU A 47 -10.53 4.15 14.61
N GLN A 48 -10.92 2.88 14.61
CA GLN A 48 -10.43 1.90 15.59
C GLN A 48 -8.95 1.53 15.38
N SER A 49 -8.40 1.85 14.22
CA SER A 49 -7.03 1.49 13.86
C SER A 49 -6.00 2.53 14.28
N LYS A 50 -6.40 3.62 14.91
CA LYS A 50 -5.50 4.68 15.38
C LYS A 50 -4.47 4.20 16.42
N ASP A 51 -4.75 3.11 17.11
CA ASP A 51 -3.84 2.52 18.10
C ASP A 51 -2.73 1.66 17.47
N ILE A 52 -2.81 1.38 16.17
CA ILE A 52 -1.80 0.59 15.48
C ILE A 52 -0.61 1.49 15.16
N LYS A 53 0.51 1.31 15.89
CA LYS A 53 1.70 2.17 15.79
C LYS A 53 2.26 2.26 14.38
N LEU A 54 2.31 1.16 13.64
CA LEU A 54 2.88 1.14 12.29
C LEU A 54 2.06 1.97 11.29
N LEU A 55 0.79 2.22 11.56
CA LEU A 55 -0.07 3.07 10.73
C LEU A 55 0.12 4.56 11.01
N SER A 56 0.92 4.92 12.01
CA SER A 56 1.37 6.29 12.26
C SER A 56 2.64 6.67 11.49
N GLN A 57 3.12 5.79 10.64
CA GLN A 57 4.32 5.96 9.83
C GLN A 57 3.97 6.36 8.39
N THR A 58 5.01 6.57 7.59
CA THR A 58 4.88 6.75 6.14
C THR A 58 4.55 5.44 5.45
N GLY A 59 3.81 5.51 4.36
CA GLY A 59 3.45 4.31 3.63
C GLY A 59 2.76 4.61 2.30
N VAL A 60 2.52 3.54 1.56
CA VAL A 60 1.74 3.54 0.32
C VAL A 60 0.44 2.79 0.60
N TYR A 61 -0.65 3.25 0.03
CA TYR A 61 -1.94 2.64 0.26
C TYR A 61 -2.76 2.51 -1.02
N PHE A 62 -3.66 1.54 -0.97
CA PHE A 62 -4.65 1.28 -2.00
C PHE A 62 -6.03 1.41 -1.37
N LEU A 63 -6.90 2.13 -2.03
CA LEU A 63 -8.32 2.20 -1.65
C LEU A 63 -9.11 1.40 -2.68
N PHE A 64 -9.66 0.28 -2.26
CA PHE A 64 -10.46 -0.61 -3.11
C PHE A 64 -11.95 -0.40 -2.89
N GLY A 65 -12.70 -0.47 -3.95
CA GLY A 65 -14.15 -0.37 -3.91
C GLY A 65 -14.79 -0.78 -5.21
N LYS A 66 -16.04 -0.38 -5.38
CA LYS A 66 -16.82 -0.64 -6.59
C LYS A 66 -17.47 0.64 -7.11
N ALA A 67 -17.54 0.76 -8.43
CA ALA A 67 -18.28 1.84 -9.06
C ALA A 67 -19.79 1.63 -8.86
N GLU A 68 -20.51 2.68 -8.47
CA GLU A 68 -21.95 2.59 -8.19
C GLU A 68 -22.78 2.16 -9.40
N GLU A 69 -22.42 2.63 -10.60
CA GLU A 69 -23.22 2.44 -11.81
C GLU A 69 -22.93 1.16 -12.56
N SER A 70 -21.67 0.69 -12.56
CA SER A 70 -21.20 -0.42 -13.40
C SER A 70 -20.81 -1.67 -12.64
N ASP A 71 -20.76 -1.64 -11.31
CA ASP A 71 -20.26 -2.70 -10.43
C ASP A 71 -18.81 -3.11 -10.74
N GLU A 72 -18.07 -2.27 -11.47
CA GLU A 72 -16.65 -2.49 -11.74
C GLU A 72 -15.82 -2.29 -10.48
N ASP A 73 -14.82 -3.14 -10.31
CA ASP A 73 -13.84 -2.98 -9.26
C ASP A 73 -12.94 -1.76 -9.55
N ILE A 74 -12.76 -0.93 -8.55
CA ILE A 74 -11.97 0.30 -8.67
C ILE A 74 -10.88 0.34 -7.62
N VAL A 75 -9.79 1.04 -7.93
CA VAL A 75 -8.68 1.29 -7.02
C VAL A 75 -8.19 2.72 -7.13
N TYR A 76 -7.84 3.30 -6.00
CA TYR A 76 -7.06 4.52 -5.89
C TYR A 76 -5.75 4.19 -5.17
N ILE A 77 -4.63 4.67 -5.70
CA ILE A 77 -3.30 4.45 -5.13
C ILE A 77 -2.75 5.77 -4.65
N GLY A 78 -2.29 5.81 -3.41
CA GLY A 78 -1.76 7.02 -2.81
C GLY A 78 -0.58 6.76 -1.89
N GLN A 79 0.00 7.84 -1.44
CA GLN A 79 1.08 7.83 -0.48
C GLN A 79 0.78 8.81 0.66
N ALA A 80 1.30 8.51 1.83
CA ALA A 80 1.37 9.45 2.94
C ALA A 80 2.78 9.40 3.51
N GLY A 81 3.38 10.53 3.64
CA GLY A 81 4.75 10.64 4.13
C GLY A 81 5.07 12.07 4.47
N ALA A 82 6.31 12.33 4.78
CA ALA A 82 6.85 13.57 5.34
C ALA A 82 6.49 14.86 4.57
N ARG A 83 5.21 15.19 4.51
CA ARG A 83 4.79 16.58 4.36
C ARG A 83 5.02 17.29 5.67
N LYS A 84 5.11 18.61 5.62
CA LYS A 84 5.42 19.52 6.75
C LYS A 84 4.67 19.26 8.08
N ASN A 85 3.69 18.36 8.10
CA ASN A 85 2.81 18.08 9.24
C ASN A 85 2.85 16.64 9.74
N ASN A 86 3.87 15.81 9.39
CA ASN A 86 3.94 14.41 9.82
C ASN A 86 2.63 13.63 9.61
N GLU A 87 2.01 13.77 8.45
CA GLU A 87 0.78 13.05 8.17
C GLU A 87 1.07 11.56 8.01
N ALA A 88 0.74 10.82 9.06
CA ALA A 88 0.73 9.37 9.05
C ALA A 88 -0.20 8.83 7.97
N VAL A 89 0.12 7.65 7.44
CA VAL A 89 -0.68 7.01 6.40
C VAL A 89 -2.15 6.85 6.80
N LEU A 90 -2.42 6.50 8.05
CA LEU A 90 -3.80 6.35 8.53
C LEU A 90 -4.57 7.67 8.54
N ASN A 91 -3.92 8.78 8.90
CA ASN A 91 -4.55 10.10 8.87
C ASN A 91 -4.96 10.48 7.45
N ARG A 92 -4.12 10.18 6.47
CA ARG A 92 -4.43 10.42 5.06
C ARG A 92 -5.63 9.61 4.60
N ILE A 93 -5.72 8.35 5.02
CA ILE A 93 -6.88 7.49 4.73
C ILE A 93 -8.14 8.02 5.41
N ALA A 94 -8.04 8.49 6.64
CA ALA A 94 -9.17 9.11 7.35
C ALA A 94 -9.67 10.37 6.65
N GLU A 95 -8.79 11.16 6.04
CA GLU A 95 -9.19 12.29 5.20
C GLU A 95 -9.98 11.84 3.97
N HIS A 96 -9.55 10.78 3.31
CA HIS A 96 -10.28 10.20 2.18
C HIS A 96 -11.65 9.69 2.60
N LYS A 97 -11.79 9.14 3.80
CA LYS A 97 -13.08 8.71 4.34
C LYS A 97 -14.08 9.86 4.50
N ARG A 98 -13.59 11.06 4.82
CA ARG A 98 -14.43 12.27 4.97
C ARG A 98 -14.72 12.97 3.64
N SER A 99 -14.02 12.63 2.57
CA SER A 99 -14.20 13.24 1.26
C SER A 99 -15.35 12.58 0.51
N SER A 100 -16.36 13.35 0.12
CA SER A 100 -17.47 12.87 -0.70
C SER A 100 -17.05 12.45 -2.11
N GLU A 101 -15.97 13.01 -2.63
CA GLU A 101 -15.43 12.67 -3.95
C GLU A 101 -14.81 11.27 -3.99
N LYS A 102 -14.45 10.70 -2.82
CA LYS A 102 -13.85 9.39 -2.68
C LYS A 102 -14.71 8.43 -1.86
N ASP A 103 -16.01 8.45 -2.10
CA ASP A 103 -16.97 7.63 -1.35
C ASP A 103 -17.11 6.18 -1.86
N TYR A 104 -16.39 5.83 -2.91
CA TYR A 104 -16.48 4.53 -3.59
C TYR A 104 -15.73 3.38 -2.90
N TRP A 105 -14.76 3.67 -2.02
CA TRP A 105 -13.93 2.64 -1.45
C TRP A 105 -14.52 2.03 -0.16
N THR A 106 -14.28 0.74 0.02
CA THR A 106 -14.78 -0.04 1.15
C THR A 106 -13.67 -0.58 2.04
N GLU A 107 -12.47 -0.73 1.50
CA GLU A 107 -11.31 -1.20 2.25
C GLU A 107 -10.03 -0.52 1.77
N ALA A 108 -9.09 -0.38 2.69
CA ALA A 108 -7.75 0.10 2.42
C ALA A 108 -6.74 -1.02 2.63
N VAL A 109 -5.78 -1.13 1.72
CA VAL A 109 -4.59 -1.95 1.91
C VAL A 109 -3.39 -1.02 2.03
N ILE A 110 -2.60 -1.17 3.09
CA ILE A 110 -1.55 -0.25 3.46
C ILE A 110 -0.23 -1.01 3.52
N PHE A 111 0.79 -0.49 2.85
CA PHE A 111 2.16 -0.99 2.93
C PHE A 111 3.04 -0.01 3.68
N THR A 112 3.70 -0.49 4.70
CA THR A 112 4.71 0.23 5.49
C THR A 112 5.84 -0.72 5.86
N THR A 113 6.74 -0.30 6.71
CA THR A 113 7.83 -1.15 7.19
C THR A 113 7.85 -1.21 8.71
N ALA A 114 8.33 -2.34 9.25
CA ALA A 114 8.44 -2.53 10.69
C ALA A 114 9.44 -1.56 11.35
N ASN A 115 10.42 -1.08 10.58
CA ASN A 115 11.51 -0.22 11.05
C ASN A 115 11.39 1.24 10.57
N ASN A 116 10.24 1.63 10.04
CA ASN A 116 9.99 2.99 9.50
C ASN A 116 11.04 3.45 8.48
N SER A 117 11.44 2.57 7.58
CA SER A 117 12.51 2.83 6.61
C SER A 117 12.04 3.52 5.32
N PHE A 118 10.73 3.73 5.13
CA PHE A 118 10.21 4.43 3.97
C PHE A 118 10.32 5.94 4.14
N GLY A 119 11.21 6.55 3.35
CA GLY A 119 11.27 8.00 3.18
C GLY A 119 10.42 8.48 2.01
N PRO A 120 10.38 9.81 1.77
CA PRO A 120 9.58 10.41 0.69
C PRO A 120 9.90 9.87 -0.70
N THR A 121 11.17 9.58 -0.94
CA THR A 121 11.65 9.08 -2.24
C THR A 121 11.19 7.65 -2.48
N GLU A 122 11.30 6.81 -1.45
CA GLU A 122 10.89 5.40 -1.51
C GLU A 122 9.39 5.26 -1.76
N ILE A 123 8.56 6.01 -1.04
CA ILE A 123 7.11 5.93 -1.22
C ILE A 123 6.67 6.49 -2.57
N SER A 124 7.33 7.50 -3.10
CA SER A 124 7.05 8.03 -4.44
C SER A 124 7.37 7.01 -5.52
N TYR A 125 8.48 6.31 -5.39
CA TYR A 125 8.85 5.23 -6.29
C TYR A 125 7.81 4.10 -6.26
N LEU A 126 7.45 3.63 -5.08
CA LEU A 126 6.47 2.54 -4.92
C LEU A 126 5.08 2.92 -5.43
N GLU A 127 4.62 4.12 -5.14
CA GLU A 127 3.33 4.61 -5.63
C GLU A 127 3.27 4.61 -7.16
N ASN A 128 4.30 5.12 -7.81
CA ASN A 128 4.40 5.12 -9.27
C ASN A 128 4.41 3.69 -9.85
N ARG A 129 5.19 2.79 -9.26
CA ARG A 129 5.27 1.39 -9.70
C ARG A 129 3.94 0.66 -9.52
N PHE A 130 3.29 0.80 -8.37
CA PHE A 130 1.99 0.19 -8.13
C PHE A 130 0.90 0.75 -9.06
N TYR A 131 0.93 2.05 -9.30
CA TYR A 131 0.03 2.68 -10.27
C TYR A 131 0.22 2.09 -11.68
N ALA A 132 1.47 1.99 -12.13
CA ALA A 132 1.79 1.42 -13.45
C ALA A 132 1.32 -0.04 -13.57
N LEU A 133 1.51 -0.84 -12.52
CA LEU A 133 1.04 -2.23 -12.48
C LEU A 133 -0.48 -2.34 -12.52
N ALA A 134 -1.18 -1.49 -11.78
CA ALA A 134 -2.64 -1.46 -11.78
C ALA A 134 -3.20 -1.10 -13.16
N CYS A 135 -2.62 -0.10 -13.82
CA CYS A 135 -3.00 0.29 -15.17
C CYS A 135 -2.72 -0.83 -16.20
N LYS A 136 -1.54 -1.46 -16.11
CA LYS A 136 -1.14 -2.54 -17.01
C LYS A 136 -2.01 -3.79 -16.88
N ASN A 137 -2.43 -4.11 -15.65
CA ASN A 137 -3.25 -5.29 -15.35
C ASN A 137 -4.66 -5.20 -15.95
N ASN A 138 -5.17 -3.99 -16.10
CA ASN A 138 -6.48 -3.69 -16.70
C ASN A 138 -7.69 -4.47 -16.14
N ARG A 139 -7.58 -4.90 -14.86
CA ARG A 139 -8.66 -5.60 -14.14
C ARG A 139 -9.47 -4.67 -13.25
N LEU A 140 -8.87 -3.52 -12.90
CA LEU A 140 -9.43 -2.52 -12.01
C LEU A 140 -9.45 -1.18 -12.72
N GLN A 141 -10.50 -0.42 -12.51
CA GLN A 141 -10.52 0.98 -12.91
C GLN A 141 -9.67 1.78 -11.93
N VAL A 142 -8.59 2.40 -12.40
CA VAL A 142 -7.73 3.26 -11.59
C VAL A 142 -8.33 4.65 -11.49
N LYS A 143 -8.61 5.12 -10.27
CA LYS A 143 -9.29 6.39 -10.00
C LYS A 143 -8.35 7.58 -9.81
N ASN A 144 -7.04 7.40 -9.92
CA ASN A 144 -6.09 8.50 -9.84
C ASN A 144 -6.35 9.49 -10.97
N ASN A 145 -6.46 10.78 -10.64
CA ASN A 145 -6.63 11.84 -11.63
C ASN A 145 -5.34 12.12 -12.41
N MET A 146 -4.20 11.86 -11.79
CA MET A 146 -2.87 12.08 -12.36
C MET A 146 -1.99 10.87 -12.10
N GLU A 147 -1.09 10.59 -13.03
CA GLU A 147 -0.04 9.62 -12.81
C GLU A 147 0.90 10.10 -11.69
N PRO A 148 1.15 9.28 -10.67
CA PRO A 148 2.08 9.64 -9.61
C PRO A 148 3.49 9.86 -10.16
N THR A 149 4.16 10.90 -9.68
CA THR A 149 5.54 11.20 -10.07
C THR A 149 6.48 10.18 -9.43
N PRO A 150 7.34 9.49 -10.21
CA PRO A 150 8.33 8.59 -9.64
C PRO A 150 9.38 9.35 -8.83
N GLY A 151 9.82 8.76 -7.71
CA GLY A 151 10.94 9.28 -6.95
C GLY A 151 12.27 8.98 -7.64
N ASN A 152 13.27 9.83 -7.39
CA ASN A 152 14.64 9.58 -7.81
C ASN A 152 15.32 8.72 -6.75
N VAL A 153 15.54 7.47 -7.06
CA VAL A 153 16.22 6.50 -6.19
C VAL A 153 17.53 6.03 -6.83
N THR A 154 18.48 5.61 -6.00
CA THR A 154 19.70 4.98 -6.51
C THR A 154 19.37 3.59 -7.05
N GLU A 155 20.28 3.04 -7.87
CA GLU A 155 20.14 1.68 -8.41
C GLU A 155 19.99 0.63 -7.32
N GLU A 156 20.75 0.74 -6.25
CA GLU A 156 20.67 -0.16 -5.09
C GLU A 156 19.30 -0.06 -4.40
N LYS A 157 18.81 1.16 -4.22
CA LYS A 157 17.52 1.39 -3.59
C LYS A 157 16.37 0.91 -4.47
N GLU A 158 16.47 1.10 -5.78
CA GLU A 158 15.50 0.58 -6.73
C GLU A 158 15.41 -0.95 -6.64
N SER A 159 16.55 -1.63 -6.61
CA SER A 159 16.61 -3.08 -6.46
C SER A 159 15.96 -3.56 -5.15
N GLU A 160 16.22 -2.87 -4.05
CA GLU A 160 15.58 -3.17 -2.75
C GLU A 160 14.07 -2.95 -2.80
N LEU A 161 13.62 -1.86 -3.40
CA LEU A 161 12.19 -1.51 -3.46
C LEU A 161 11.39 -2.43 -4.38
N GLU A 162 12.00 -2.95 -5.45
CA GLU A 162 11.33 -3.91 -6.33
C GLU A 162 10.97 -5.22 -5.59
N GLU A 163 11.60 -5.53 -4.47
CA GLU A 163 11.22 -6.66 -3.63
C GLU A 163 9.89 -6.46 -2.88
N PHE A 164 9.40 -5.21 -2.78
CA PHE A 164 8.08 -4.92 -2.22
C PHE A 164 6.95 -5.12 -3.25
N ILE A 165 7.29 -5.26 -4.50
CA ILE A 165 6.36 -5.37 -5.62
C ILE A 165 6.23 -6.83 -6.05
#